data_885517ffbbd29927ee171e35ee4e6035
#
_entry.id   885517ffbbd29927ee171e35ee4e6035
#
_cell.length_a   1.000
_cell.length_b   1.000
_cell.length_c   1.000
_cell.angle_alpha   90.00
_cell.angle_beta   90.00
_cell.angle_gamma   90.00
#
_symmetry.space_group_name_H-M   'P 1'
#
loop_
_entity.id
_entity.type
_entity.pdbx_description
1 polymer ?
#
loop_
_entity_poly.entity_id
_entity_poly.type
_entity_poly.pdbx_seq_one_letter_code
_entity_poly.pdbx_strand_id
1 'polypeptide(L)'
;PEALEEWYVKCKNRVDYYKMLQYLFFKQWTALKKYANSKGIYIIGDLPIYVSADSADVWANPSQFLLNKNLKPKKVAGCPPDAFSDEGQLWGNPLYNWDYMKKDKYTWWKNRIRHLCKMCDVIRIDHFRGFESYYCIPADSKTAKVGEWRKGPGIEFFREIERDLGKKDI
;
A
#
# COMPACT_ATOMS: atom_id res chain seq x y z
N PRO A 1 -10.21 -13.31 17.91
CA PRO A 1 -10.81 -12.30 18.80
C PRO A 1 -10.15 -12.29 20.18
N GLU A 2 -10.20 -13.41 20.93
CA GLU A 2 -9.65 -13.51 22.28
C GLU A 2 -8.17 -13.13 22.40
N ALA A 3 -7.32 -13.65 21.51
CA ALA A 3 -5.89 -13.33 21.53
C ALA A 3 -5.62 -11.82 21.27
N LEU A 4 -6.40 -11.15 20.43
CA LEU A 4 -6.26 -9.72 20.20
C LEU A 4 -6.66 -8.92 21.44
N GLU A 5 -7.71 -9.35 22.12
CA GLU A 5 -8.21 -8.70 23.34
C GLU A 5 -7.21 -8.86 24.50
N GLU A 6 -6.67 -10.07 24.68
CA GLU A 6 -5.62 -10.34 25.65
C GLU A 6 -4.37 -9.45 25.41
N TRP A 7 -3.88 -9.40 24.15
CA TRP A 7 -2.72 -8.57 23.81
C TRP A 7 -3.00 -7.08 23.91
N TYR A 8 -4.25 -6.63 23.61
CA TYR A 8 -4.64 -5.25 23.80
C TYR A 8 -4.51 -4.83 25.26
N VAL A 9 -4.98 -5.67 26.19
CA VAL A 9 -4.84 -5.42 27.63
C VAL A 9 -3.38 -5.39 28.06
N LYS A 10 -2.59 -6.41 27.65
CA LYS A 10 -1.16 -6.48 27.98
C LYS A 10 -0.34 -5.30 27.44
N CYS A 11 -0.69 -4.81 26.25
CA CYS A 11 0.05 -3.76 25.57
C CYS A 11 -0.62 -2.37 25.67
N LYS A 12 -1.63 -2.21 26.52
CA LYS A 12 -2.48 -1.01 26.55
C LYS A 12 -1.69 0.31 26.57
N ASN A 13 -0.72 0.44 27.47
CA ASN A 13 0.07 1.67 27.57
C ASN A 13 0.85 1.98 26.30
N ARG A 14 1.39 0.94 25.64
CA ARG A 14 2.12 1.07 24.38
C ARG A 14 1.19 1.41 23.22
N VAL A 15 0.01 0.82 23.19
CA VAL A 15 -1.03 1.14 22.21
C VAL A 15 -1.48 2.59 22.37
N ASP A 16 -1.77 3.02 23.60
CA ASP A 16 -2.20 4.39 23.89
C ASP A 16 -1.10 5.41 23.58
N TYR A 17 0.17 5.08 23.81
CA TYR A 17 1.31 5.90 23.41
C TYR A 17 1.35 6.13 21.89
N TYR A 18 1.24 5.06 21.07
CA TYR A 18 1.23 5.22 19.61
C TYR A 18 -0.02 5.95 19.11
N LYS A 19 -1.19 5.73 19.71
CA LYS A 19 -2.40 6.51 19.40
C LYS A 19 -2.19 7.99 19.68
N MET A 20 -1.56 8.35 20.79
CA MET A 20 -1.23 9.73 21.12
C MET A 20 -0.26 10.35 20.13
N LEU A 21 0.80 9.63 19.72
CA LEU A 21 1.72 10.10 18.68
C LEU A 21 1.00 10.35 17.36
N GLN A 22 0.13 9.44 16.93
CA GLN A 22 -0.67 9.62 15.72
C GLN A 22 -1.60 10.83 15.82
N TYR A 23 -2.27 11.02 16.96
CA TYR A 23 -3.10 12.19 17.21
C TYR A 23 -2.31 13.49 17.11
N LEU A 24 -1.15 13.58 17.77
CA LEU A 24 -0.29 14.76 17.73
C LEU A 24 0.22 15.04 16.31
N PHE A 25 0.64 14.00 15.59
CA PHE A 25 1.06 14.11 14.20
C PHE A 25 -0.07 14.70 13.35
N PHE A 26 -1.27 14.13 13.37
CA PHE A 26 -2.39 14.61 12.56
C PHE A 26 -2.81 16.03 12.93
N LYS A 27 -2.80 16.38 14.21
CA LYS A 27 -3.07 17.74 14.68
C LYS A 27 -2.09 18.76 14.10
N GLN A 28 -0.80 18.46 14.17
CA GLN A 28 0.26 19.35 13.68
C GLN A 28 0.29 19.39 12.15
N TRP A 29 0.20 18.24 11.50
CA TRP A 29 0.20 18.12 10.04
C TRP A 29 -0.98 18.86 9.41
N THR A 30 -2.19 18.69 9.96
CA THR A 30 -3.39 19.40 9.47
C THR A 30 -3.21 20.90 9.55
N ALA A 31 -2.65 21.41 10.64
CA ALA A 31 -2.38 22.83 10.80
C ALA A 31 -1.33 23.33 9.78
N LEU A 32 -0.24 22.58 9.60
CA LEU A 32 0.81 22.89 8.63
C LEU A 32 0.26 22.88 7.19
N LYS A 33 -0.48 21.83 6.80
CA LYS A 33 -1.11 21.74 5.48
C LYS A 33 -2.04 22.92 5.22
N LYS A 34 -2.91 23.26 6.17
CA LYS A 34 -3.79 24.40 6.07
C LYS A 34 -3.02 25.72 5.88
N TYR A 35 -1.92 25.88 6.61
CA TYR A 35 -1.05 27.06 6.46
C TYR A 35 -0.42 27.10 5.06
N ALA A 36 0.17 26.00 4.58
CA ALA A 36 0.74 25.90 3.24
C ALA A 36 -0.30 26.26 2.15
N ASN A 37 -1.49 25.64 2.23
CA ASN A 37 -2.57 25.90 1.28
C ASN A 37 -3.02 27.37 1.32
N SER A 38 -3.03 28.02 2.50
CA SER A 38 -3.35 29.46 2.62
C SER A 38 -2.33 30.38 1.91
N LYS A 39 -1.14 29.85 1.60
CA LYS A 39 -0.08 30.52 0.84
C LYS A 39 -0.03 30.09 -0.64
N GLY A 40 -1.03 29.34 -1.12
CA GLY A 40 -1.08 28.81 -2.48
C GLY A 40 -0.11 27.64 -2.72
N ILE A 41 0.42 27.02 -1.67
CA ILE A 41 1.34 25.87 -1.77
C ILE A 41 0.53 24.59 -1.61
N TYR A 42 0.67 23.68 -2.56
CA TYR A 42 0.03 22.36 -2.55
C TYR A 42 1.06 21.28 -2.19
N ILE A 43 0.62 20.30 -1.41
CA ILE A 43 1.46 19.19 -0.97
C ILE A 43 1.18 17.99 -1.86
N ILE A 44 2.22 17.47 -2.53
CA ILE A 44 2.16 16.24 -3.31
C ILE A 44 2.60 15.09 -2.39
N GLY A 45 1.70 14.13 -2.17
CA GLY A 45 2.01 12.89 -1.46
C GLY A 45 2.48 11.79 -2.41
N ASP A 46 3.35 10.92 -1.94
CA ASP A 46 3.82 9.76 -2.69
C ASP A 46 3.18 8.48 -2.12
N LEU A 47 2.62 7.68 -3.02
CA LEU A 47 1.93 6.44 -2.70
C LEU A 47 2.66 5.26 -3.37
N PRO A 48 3.55 4.57 -2.66
CA PRO A 48 4.13 3.34 -3.19
C PRO A 48 3.03 2.31 -3.48
N ILE A 49 3.09 1.66 -4.64
CA ILE A 49 2.10 0.63 -4.97
C ILE A 49 2.11 -0.50 -3.93
N TYR A 50 3.29 -0.95 -3.49
CA TYR A 50 3.43 -2.06 -2.56
C TYR A 50 3.66 -1.60 -1.13
N VAL A 51 3.37 -2.49 -0.18
CA VAL A 51 3.65 -2.35 1.25
C VAL A 51 4.68 -3.39 1.70
N SER A 52 5.35 -3.16 2.83
CA SER A 52 6.30 -4.12 3.37
C SER A 52 5.61 -5.40 3.87
N ALA A 53 6.29 -6.55 3.78
CA ALA A 53 5.76 -7.83 4.24
C ALA A 53 5.51 -7.87 5.77
N ASP A 54 6.26 -7.10 6.53
CA ASP A 54 6.15 -6.95 7.99
C ASP A 54 5.32 -5.73 8.43
N SER A 55 4.59 -5.11 7.48
CA SER A 55 3.73 -3.95 7.78
C SER A 55 2.47 -4.34 8.56
N ALA A 56 1.90 -3.34 9.26
CA ALA A 56 0.59 -3.46 9.87
C ALA A 56 -0.52 -3.78 8.84
N ASP A 57 -0.37 -3.33 7.60
CA ASP A 57 -1.30 -3.58 6.51
C ASP A 57 -1.41 -5.08 6.20
N VAL A 58 -0.27 -5.76 6.04
CA VAL A 58 -0.22 -7.21 5.76
C VAL A 58 -0.71 -8.00 6.96
N TRP A 59 -0.29 -7.61 8.17
CA TRP A 59 -0.71 -8.24 9.41
C TRP A 59 -2.23 -8.14 9.64
N ALA A 60 -2.82 -6.97 9.44
CA ALA A 60 -4.24 -6.74 9.69
C ALA A 60 -5.14 -7.26 8.55
N ASN A 61 -4.63 -7.32 7.32
CA ASN A 61 -5.41 -7.64 6.13
C ASN A 61 -4.73 -8.72 5.24
N PRO A 62 -4.36 -9.89 5.79
CA PRO A 62 -3.58 -10.88 5.03
C PRO A 62 -4.28 -11.39 3.77
N SER A 63 -5.61 -11.40 3.72
CA SER A 63 -6.42 -11.82 2.55
C SER A 63 -6.22 -10.92 1.33
N GLN A 64 -5.76 -9.68 1.53
CA GLN A 64 -5.47 -8.73 0.46
C GLN A 64 -4.19 -9.09 -0.32
N PHE A 65 -3.40 -10.04 0.19
CA PHE A 65 -2.08 -10.38 -0.35
C PHE A 65 -1.98 -11.86 -0.73
N LEU A 66 -1.08 -12.17 -1.69
CA LEU A 66 -0.80 -13.54 -2.11
C LEU A 66 0.17 -14.22 -1.14
N LEU A 67 -0.36 -14.66 0.01
CA LEU A 67 0.39 -15.34 1.05
C LEU A 67 0.11 -16.85 1.04
N ASN A 68 1.04 -17.61 1.62
CA ASN A 68 0.83 -19.03 1.90
C ASN A 68 0.12 -19.24 3.26
N LYS A 69 -0.15 -20.49 3.63
CA LYS A 69 -0.80 -20.85 4.91
C LYS A 69 -0.05 -20.38 6.17
N ASN A 70 1.24 -20.08 6.03
CA ASN A 70 2.09 -19.55 7.10
C ASN A 70 2.21 -18.02 7.06
N LEU A 71 1.34 -17.35 6.30
CA LEU A 71 1.30 -15.90 6.09
C LEU A 71 2.60 -15.32 5.50
N LYS A 72 3.38 -16.14 4.77
CA LYS A 72 4.58 -15.71 4.06
C LYS A 72 4.29 -15.56 2.56
N PRO A 73 4.85 -14.55 1.86
CA PRO A 73 4.73 -14.43 0.42
C PRO A 73 5.26 -15.69 -0.30
N LYS A 74 4.53 -16.19 -1.29
CA LYS A 74 5.02 -17.22 -2.22
C LYS A 74 5.81 -16.59 -3.35
N LYS A 75 5.42 -15.39 -3.74
CA LYS A 75 6.03 -14.56 -4.76
C LYS A 75 6.05 -13.12 -4.28
N VAL A 76 7.03 -12.37 -4.76
CA VAL A 76 7.26 -10.98 -4.37
C VAL A 76 7.36 -10.07 -5.57
N ALA A 77 7.19 -8.77 -5.33
CA ALA A 77 7.31 -7.74 -6.34
C ALA A 77 8.77 -7.42 -6.67
N GLY A 78 8.98 -6.89 -7.87
CA GLY A 78 10.25 -6.38 -8.36
C GLY A 78 10.15 -5.88 -9.79
N CYS A 79 11.30 -5.69 -10.42
CA CYS A 79 11.42 -5.37 -11.84
C CYS A 79 12.37 -6.36 -12.54
N PRO A 80 12.13 -6.71 -13.81
CA PRO A 80 13.05 -7.53 -14.57
C PRO A 80 14.39 -6.81 -14.78
N PRO A 81 15.43 -7.53 -15.22
CA PRO A 81 16.65 -6.93 -15.76
C PRO A 81 16.36 -5.87 -16.81
N ASP A 82 17.09 -4.77 -16.76
CA ASP A 82 17.01 -3.66 -17.70
C ASP A 82 18.40 -3.02 -17.94
N ALA A 83 18.45 -1.88 -18.64
CA ALA A 83 19.68 -1.17 -18.92
C ALA A 83 20.40 -0.61 -17.64
N PHE A 84 19.72 -0.55 -16.51
CA PHE A 84 20.25 -0.03 -15.24
C PHE A 84 20.68 -1.15 -14.29
N SER A 85 20.14 -2.37 -14.46
CA SER A 85 20.43 -3.51 -13.59
C SER A 85 20.33 -4.85 -14.32
N ASP A 86 21.45 -5.51 -14.51
CA ASP A 86 21.53 -6.85 -15.14
C ASP A 86 20.87 -7.95 -14.29
N GLU A 87 20.69 -7.72 -13.00
CA GLU A 87 20.02 -8.62 -12.05
C GLU A 87 18.53 -8.31 -11.88
N GLY A 88 18.07 -7.17 -12.42
CA GLY A 88 16.78 -6.58 -12.10
C GLY A 88 16.71 -6.09 -10.68
N GLN A 89 15.50 -5.82 -10.19
CA GLN A 89 15.27 -5.34 -8.82
C GLN A 89 14.35 -6.30 -8.08
N LEU A 90 14.83 -6.87 -7.01
CA LEU A 90 14.07 -7.72 -6.09
C LEU A 90 13.63 -6.88 -4.89
N TRP A 91 12.38 -6.42 -4.88
CA TRP A 91 11.87 -5.52 -3.82
C TRP A 91 11.41 -6.27 -2.57
N GLY A 92 11.00 -7.53 -2.71
CA GLY A 92 10.57 -8.35 -1.58
C GLY A 92 9.15 -8.08 -1.05
N ASN A 93 8.45 -7.09 -1.58
CA ASN A 93 7.09 -6.77 -1.17
C ASN A 93 6.11 -7.88 -1.58
N PRO A 94 5.11 -8.21 -0.74
CA PRO A 94 4.06 -9.16 -1.10
C PRO A 94 3.20 -8.62 -2.25
N LEU A 95 2.80 -9.51 -3.14
CA LEU A 95 1.90 -9.18 -4.23
C LEU A 95 0.44 -9.16 -3.76
N TYR A 96 -0.38 -8.33 -4.38
CA TYR A 96 -1.80 -8.23 -4.08
C TYR A 96 -2.60 -9.42 -4.63
N ASN A 97 -3.60 -9.83 -3.89
CA ASN A 97 -4.65 -10.75 -4.33
C ASN A 97 -5.75 -9.95 -5.05
N TRP A 98 -5.49 -9.56 -6.30
CA TRP A 98 -6.39 -8.71 -7.08
C TRP A 98 -7.78 -9.31 -7.26
N ASP A 99 -7.89 -10.65 -7.34
CA ASP A 99 -9.18 -11.34 -7.44
C ASP A 99 -10.02 -11.18 -6.16
N TYR A 100 -9.38 -11.25 -5.00
CA TYR A 100 -10.02 -10.99 -3.73
C TYR A 100 -10.43 -9.52 -3.60
N MET A 101 -9.51 -8.61 -3.91
CA MET A 101 -9.75 -7.16 -3.86
C MET A 101 -10.87 -6.72 -4.80
N LYS A 102 -10.98 -7.34 -5.99
CA LYS A 102 -12.07 -7.07 -6.94
C LYS A 102 -13.43 -7.44 -6.36
N LYS A 103 -13.55 -8.55 -5.63
CA LYS A 103 -14.80 -9.01 -5.00
C LYS A 103 -15.30 -8.03 -3.92
N ASP A 104 -14.40 -7.41 -3.17
CA ASP A 104 -14.73 -6.41 -2.16
C ASP A 104 -14.69 -4.97 -2.70
N LYS A 105 -14.66 -4.81 -4.05
CA LYS A 105 -14.62 -3.52 -4.76
C LYS A 105 -13.44 -2.65 -4.32
N TYR A 106 -12.29 -3.27 -4.09
CA TYR A 106 -11.05 -2.62 -3.71
C TYR A 106 -11.14 -1.75 -2.43
N THR A 107 -11.92 -2.19 -1.46
CA THR A 107 -12.19 -1.43 -0.22
C THR A 107 -10.90 -1.02 0.51
N TRP A 108 -9.92 -1.92 0.61
CA TRP A 108 -8.63 -1.60 1.22
C TRP A 108 -7.92 -0.44 0.50
N TRP A 109 -7.85 -0.47 -0.83
CA TRP A 109 -7.26 0.58 -1.64
C TRP A 109 -8.02 1.92 -1.53
N LYS A 110 -9.35 1.89 -1.54
CA LYS A 110 -10.19 3.07 -1.33
C LYS A 110 -9.87 3.73 0.00
N ASN A 111 -9.73 2.94 1.06
CA ASN A 111 -9.39 3.46 2.39
C ASN A 111 -7.98 4.05 2.42
N ARG A 112 -7.01 3.40 1.76
CA ARG A 112 -5.62 3.88 1.66
C ARG A 112 -5.53 5.22 0.95
N ILE A 113 -6.18 5.35 -0.21
CA ILE A 113 -6.21 6.60 -0.98
C ILE A 113 -6.98 7.69 -0.21
N ARG A 114 -8.14 7.37 0.35
CA ARG A 114 -8.94 8.31 1.16
C ARG A 114 -8.16 8.85 2.36
N HIS A 115 -7.36 8.02 2.98
CA HIS A 115 -6.51 8.43 4.09
C HIS A 115 -5.42 9.41 3.61
N LEU A 116 -4.75 9.09 2.51
CA LEU A 116 -3.70 9.93 1.95
C LEU A 116 -4.24 11.28 1.45
N CYS A 117 -5.46 11.32 0.88
CA CYS A 117 -6.14 12.58 0.50
C CYS A 117 -6.37 13.55 1.67
N LYS A 118 -6.38 13.06 2.91
CA LYS A 118 -6.42 13.95 4.09
C LYS A 118 -5.06 14.60 4.36
N MET A 119 -3.98 13.92 3.97
CA MET A 119 -2.61 14.34 4.26
C MET A 119 -2.00 15.21 3.16
N CYS A 120 -2.38 15.01 1.91
CA CYS A 120 -1.85 15.76 0.75
C CYS A 120 -2.97 16.26 -0.15
N ASP A 121 -2.62 17.12 -1.08
CA ASP A 121 -3.55 17.74 -2.05
C ASP A 121 -3.57 16.97 -3.37
N VAL A 122 -2.42 16.42 -3.75
CA VAL A 122 -2.21 15.60 -4.95
C VAL A 122 -1.52 14.31 -4.53
N ILE A 123 -1.88 13.20 -5.15
CA ILE A 123 -1.25 11.90 -4.91
C ILE A 123 -0.48 11.48 -6.16
N ARG A 124 0.83 11.28 -6.01
CA ARG A 124 1.65 10.56 -6.99
C ARG A 124 1.64 9.08 -6.66
N ILE A 125 1.24 8.22 -7.58
CA ILE A 125 1.34 6.77 -7.41
C ILE A 125 2.66 6.29 -8.01
N ASP A 126 3.53 5.75 -7.17
CA ASP A 126 4.78 5.16 -7.63
C ASP A 126 4.55 3.78 -8.25
N HIS A 127 5.36 3.45 -9.26
CA HIS A 127 5.25 2.23 -10.05
C HIS A 127 3.83 1.98 -10.62
N PHE A 128 3.20 3.02 -11.16
CA PHE A 128 1.84 3.00 -11.72
C PHE A 128 1.60 1.85 -12.70
N ARG A 129 2.64 1.45 -13.45
CA ARG A 129 2.60 0.32 -14.37
C ARG A 129 2.07 -0.96 -13.69
N GLY A 130 2.33 -1.17 -12.40
CA GLY A 130 1.90 -2.35 -11.66
C GLY A 130 0.39 -2.59 -11.63
N PHE A 131 -0.41 -1.56 -11.95
CA PHE A 131 -1.86 -1.71 -12.11
C PHE A 131 -2.25 -2.28 -13.47
N GLU A 132 -1.44 -2.12 -14.50
CA GLU A 132 -1.63 -2.74 -15.81
C GLU A 132 -1.01 -4.15 -15.81
N SER A 133 0.29 -4.24 -15.50
CA SER A 133 1.02 -5.48 -15.34
C SER A 133 2.13 -5.35 -14.29
N TYR A 134 2.32 -6.37 -13.50
CA TYR A 134 3.32 -6.39 -12.45
C TYR A 134 4.27 -7.57 -12.59
N TYR A 135 5.53 -7.37 -12.22
CA TYR A 135 6.55 -8.39 -12.28
C TYR A 135 6.56 -9.21 -10.99
N CYS A 136 6.51 -10.51 -11.12
CA CYS A 136 6.26 -11.49 -10.07
C CYS A 136 7.45 -12.44 -9.98
N ILE A 137 8.14 -12.43 -8.85
CA ILE A 137 9.38 -13.19 -8.63
C ILE A 137 9.14 -14.24 -7.55
N PRO A 138 9.62 -15.49 -7.66
CA PRO A 138 9.58 -16.45 -6.56
C PRO A 138 10.25 -15.87 -5.31
N ALA A 139 9.63 -16.05 -4.14
CA ALA A 139 10.08 -15.39 -2.91
C ALA A 139 11.46 -15.85 -2.39
N ASP A 140 11.92 -17.02 -2.82
CA ASP A 140 13.22 -17.61 -2.52
C ASP A 140 14.33 -17.25 -3.51
N SER A 141 14.00 -16.48 -4.55
CA SER A 141 14.97 -16.04 -5.57
C SER A 141 15.96 -15.03 -4.99
N LYS A 142 17.20 -15.11 -5.44
CA LYS A 142 18.27 -14.16 -5.08
C LYS A 142 18.31 -12.94 -6.01
N THR A 143 17.76 -13.06 -7.20
CA THR A 143 17.72 -12.01 -8.24
C THR A 143 16.35 -11.96 -8.89
N ALA A 144 16.09 -10.92 -9.68
CA ALA A 144 14.84 -10.76 -10.41
C ALA A 144 14.84 -11.44 -11.82
N LYS A 145 15.92 -12.15 -12.19
CA LYS A 145 16.03 -12.78 -13.53
C LYS A 145 14.97 -13.85 -13.83
N VAL A 146 14.46 -14.51 -12.80
CA VAL A 146 13.52 -15.65 -12.95
C VAL A 146 12.06 -15.25 -12.69
N GLY A 147 11.71 -13.99 -12.86
CA GLY A 147 10.35 -13.51 -12.69
C GLY A 147 9.49 -13.65 -13.96
N GLU A 148 8.22 -13.35 -13.79
CA GLU A 148 7.23 -13.34 -14.88
C GLU A 148 6.29 -12.12 -14.77
N TRP A 149 5.86 -11.60 -15.91
CA TRP A 149 4.82 -10.56 -15.93
C TRP A 149 3.45 -11.17 -15.70
N ARG A 150 2.65 -10.52 -14.87
CA ARG A 150 1.25 -10.85 -14.62
C ARG A 150 0.37 -9.62 -14.82
N LYS A 151 -0.84 -9.85 -15.33
CA LYS A 151 -1.82 -8.78 -15.54
C LYS A 151 -2.33 -8.24 -14.22
N GLY A 152 -2.33 -6.91 -14.09
CA GLY A 152 -2.90 -6.17 -12.97
C GLY A 152 -4.42 -5.97 -13.10
N PRO A 153 -5.04 -5.21 -12.18
CA PRO A 153 -6.49 -4.97 -12.18
C PRO A 153 -6.95 -4.06 -13.33
N GLY A 154 -6.03 -3.32 -13.94
CA GLY A 154 -6.31 -2.44 -15.08
C GLY A 154 -7.22 -1.26 -14.76
N ILE A 155 -7.84 -0.71 -15.82
CA ILE A 155 -8.68 0.51 -15.74
C ILE A 155 -9.90 0.34 -14.83
N GLU A 156 -10.39 -0.88 -14.62
CA GLU A 156 -11.55 -1.12 -13.75
C GLU A 156 -11.26 -0.73 -12.30
N PHE A 157 -10.02 -0.90 -11.83
CA PHE A 157 -9.60 -0.43 -10.52
C PHE A 157 -9.82 1.07 -10.37
N PHE A 158 -9.32 1.87 -11.32
CA PHE A 158 -9.45 3.34 -11.27
C PHE A 158 -10.90 3.79 -11.39
N ARG A 159 -11.72 3.13 -12.22
CA ARG A 159 -13.17 3.40 -12.29
C ARG A 159 -13.89 3.17 -10.96
N GLU A 160 -13.50 2.12 -10.22
CA GLU A 160 -14.04 1.87 -8.88
C GLU A 160 -13.57 2.91 -7.85
N ILE A 161 -12.32 3.36 -7.93
CA ILE A 161 -11.80 4.44 -7.08
C ILE A 161 -12.54 5.76 -7.37
N GLU A 162 -12.66 6.15 -8.64
CA GLU A 162 -13.38 7.37 -9.04
C GLU A 162 -14.85 7.35 -8.63
N ARG A 163 -15.51 6.20 -8.74
CA ARG A 163 -16.92 6.05 -8.34
C ARG A 163 -17.13 6.32 -6.86
N ASP A 164 -16.18 5.92 -6.02
CA ASP A 164 -16.26 6.04 -4.57
C ASP A 164 -15.75 7.38 -4.03
N LEU A 165 -14.65 7.87 -4.57
CA LEU A 165 -13.95 9.06 -4.06
C LEU A 165 -14.23 10.33 -4.87
N GLY A 166 -14.96 10.22 -6.00
CA GLY A 166 -15.08 11.25 -7.01
C GLY A 166 -13.78 11.42 -7.81
N LYS A 167 -13.82 12.26 -8.83
CA LYS A 167 -12.60 12.63 -9.57
C LYS A 167 -11.67 13.38 -8.62
N LYS A 168 -10.48 12.87 -8.45
CA LYS A 168 -9.39 13.46 -7.69
C LYS A 168 -8.19 13.60 -8.62
N ASP A 169 -7.35 14.57 -8.35
CA ASP A 169 -6.06 14.70 -9.02
C ASP A 169 -5.12 13.63 -8.42
N ILE A 170 -5.05 12.47 -9.09
CA ILE A 170 -4.21 11.34 -8.74
C ILE A 170 -3.17 11.17 -9.84
#